data_62c922a9c083189960bc15ce8a6e3f1e
#
_entry.id   62c922a9c083189960bc15ce8a6e3f1e
#
_cell.length_a   1.000
_cell.length_b   1.000
_cell.length_c   1.000
_cell.angle_alpha   90.00
_cell.angle_beta   90.00
_cell.angle_gamma   90.00
#
_symmetry.space_group_name_H-M   'P 1'
#
loop_
_entity.id
_entity.type
_entity.pdbx_description
1 polymer ?
#
loop_
_entity_poly.entity_id
_entity_poly.type
_entity_poly.pdbx_seq_one_letter_code
_entity_poly.pdbx_strand_id
1 'polypeptide(L)'
;VGSEMCIRDRYNAHTVIIKKENIDLHCLIAQVIDEIYPTLSANGNTAVFTAEDNLSVNADPEKLARVFSNLLRNAASYSYPQTEITISAKRLEHDIQITFENRGKTIPQEQLNSIFEKFNRLDDARLSNTGGAGLGLSIAEEIIHLHGGKITASSQNETIDFVITLPLSA
;
A
#
# COMPACT_ATOMS: atom_id res chain seq x y z
N VAL A 1 15.69 -19.15 -16.78
CA VAL A 1 16.93 -18.53 -16.57
C VAL A 1 16.86 -17.04 -16.66
N GLY A 2 16.75 -16.57 -17.83
CA GLY A 2 16.84 -15.16 -18.05
C GLY A 2 15.67 -14.38 -17.51
N SER A 3 14.51 -15.00 -17.41
CA SER A 3 13.31 -14.26 -17.02
C SER A 3 13.37 -13.73 -15.59
N GLU A 4 13.83 -14.53 -14.65
CA GLU A 4 13.94 -14.05 -13.28
C GLU A 4 15.00 -12.98 -13.14
N MET A 5 16.14 -13.19 -13.77
CA MET A 5 17.19 -12.20 -13.78
C MET A 5 16.70 -10.91 -14.43
N CYS A 6 16.00 -11.04 -15.52
CA CYS A 6 15.48 -9.87 -16.23
C CYS A 6 14.50 -9.08 -15.37
N ILE A 7 13.64 -9.77 -14.63
CA ILE A 7 12.70 -9.08 -13.76
C ILE A 7 13.43 -8.32 -12.67
N ARG A 8 14.40 -8.96 -12.05
CA ARG A 8 15.19 -8.30 -11.01
C ARG A 8 15.98 -7.14 -11.60
N ASP A 9 16.59 -7.33 -12.75
CA ASP A 9 17.37 -6.30 -13.39
C ASP A 9 16.53 -5.10 -13.78
N ARG A 10 15.30 -5.33 -14.21
CA ARG A 10 14.40 -4.23 -14.53
C ARG A 10 14.17 -3.34 -13.33
N TYR A 11 13.87 -3.94 -12.18
CA TYR A 11 13.66 -3.15 -10.98
C TYR A 11 14.91 -2.38 -10.57
N ASN A 12 16.06 -3.04 -10.66
CA ASN A 12 17.30 -2.43 -10.22
C ASN A 12 17.82 -1.40 -11.21
N ALA A 13 17.60 -1.64 -12.49
CA ALA A 13 18.16 -0.80 -13.55
C ALA A 13 17.22 0.31 -14.00
N HIS A 14 16.10 0.47 -13.34
CA HIS A 14 15.12 1.50 -13.71
C HIS A 14 14.58 1.32 -15.13
N THR A 15 14.54 0.09 -15.60
CA THR A 15 14.03 -0.22 -16.94
C THR A 15 12.61 -0.74 -16.89
N VAL A 16 11.96 -0.69 -15.74
CA VAL A 16 10.60 -1.17 -15.58
C VAL A 16 9.66 -0.27 -16.38
N ILE A 17 8.89 -0.91 -17.25
CA ILE A 17 7.91 -0.20 -18.06
C ILE A 17 6.57 -0.24 -17.34
N ILE A 18 5.99 0.93 -17.17
CA ILE A 18 4.67 1.06 -16.59
C ILE A 18 3.66 1.17 -17.72
N LYS A 19 2.65 0.32 -17.70
CA LYS A 19 1.58 0.36 -18.69
C LYS A 19 0.37 1.01 -18.06
N LYS A 20 0.28 2.32 -18.16
CA LYS A 20 -0.81 3.06 -17.57
C LYS A 20 -2.09 2.92 -18.36
N GLU A 21 -3.20 2.83 -17.64
CA GLU A 21 -4.52 2.88 -18.22
C GLU A 21 -5.45 3.54 -17.22
N ASN A 22 -6.62 3.91 -17.69
CA ASN A 22 -7.59 4.55 -16.80
C ASN A 22 -8.23 3.50 -15.91
N ILE A 23 -8.04 3.64 -14.61
CA ILE A 23 -8.49 2.65 -13.63
C ILE A 23 -9.58 3.25 -12.75
N ASP A 24 -10.66 2.49 -12.58
CA ASP A 24 -11.69 2.81 -11.60
C ASP A 24 -11.18 2.35 -10.23
N LEU A 25 -10.93 3.29 -9.33
CA LEU A 25 -10.40 2.96 -8.02
C LEU A 25 -11.33 2.09 -7.19
N HIS A 26 -12.65 2.30 -7.28
CA HIS A 26 -13.60 1.46 -6.56
C HIS A 26 -13.45 -0.01 -6.96
N CYS A 27 -13.36 -0.27 -8.25
CA CYS A 27 -13.22 -1.62 -8.75
C CYS A 27 -11.91 -2.26 -8.32
N LEU A 28 -10.81 -1.51 -8.44
CA LEU A 28 -9.52 -2.07 -8.12
C LEU A 28 -9.38 -2.34 -6.61
N ILE A 29 -9.81 -1.40 -5.79
CA ILE A 29 -9.69 -1.57 -4.34
C ILE A 29 -10.62 -2.67 -3.84
N ALA A 30 -11.83 -2.77 -4.39
CA ALA A 30 -12.74 -3.86 -4.03
C ALA A 30 -12.13 -5.22 -4.37
N GLN A 31 -11.50 -5.32 -5.53
CA GLN A 31 -10.85 -6.55 -5.94
C GLN A 31 -9.72 -6.93 -4.98
N VAL A 32 -8.90 -5.95 -4.60
CA VAL A 32 -7.79 -6.20 -3.68
C VAL A 32 -8.30 -6.61 -2.30
N ILE A 33 -9.36 -5.96 -1.82
CA ILE A 33 -9.96 -6.33 -0.53
C ILE A 33 -10.43 -7.78 -0.56
N ASP A 34 -11.09 -8.20 -1.65
CA ASP A 34 -11.54 -9.57 -1.80
C ASP A 34 -10.37 -10.56 -1.77
N GLU A 35 -9.30 -10.24 -2.46
CA GLU A 35 -8.13 -11.10 -2.51
C GLU A 35 -7.44 -11.23 -1.17
N ILE A 36 -7.44 -10.16 -0.37
CA ILE A 36 -6.77 -10.15 0.92
C ILE A 36 -7.68 -10.59 2.07
N TYR A 37 -8.95 -10.86 1.77
CA TYR A 37 -9.94 -11.20 2.78
C TYR A 37 -9.50 -12.32 3.74
N PRO A 38 -8.94 -13.42 3.26
CA PRO A 38 -8.51 -14.47 4.20
C PRO A 38 -7.50 -13.98 5.23
N THR A 39 -6.58 -13.12 4.82
CA THR A 39 -5.58 -12.54 5.72
C THR A 39 -6.24 -11.63 6.75
N LEU A 40 -7.15 -10.77 6.32
CA LEU A 40 -7.86 -9.88 7.22
C LEU A 40 -8.73 -10.67 8.18
N SER A 41 -9.48 -11.63 7.67
CA SER A 41 -10.40 -12.43 8.45
C SER A 41 -9.69 -13.23 9.55
N ALA A 42 -8.48 -13.70 9.28
CA ALA A 42 -7.72 -14.46 10.26
C ALA A 42 -7.46 -13.65 11.54
N ASN A 43 -7.37 -12.32 11.43
CA ASN A 43 -7.17 -11.45 12.57
C ASN A 43 -8.47 -10.75 13.00
N GLY A 44 -9.58 -11.10 12.38
CA GLY A 44 -10.87 -10.47 12.67
C GLY A 44 -10.97 -9.04 12.15
N ASN A 45 -10.12 -8.65 11.24
CA ASN A 45 -10.16 -7.31 10.66
C ASN A 45 -11.10 -7.26 9.48
N THR A 46 -11.64 -6.08 9.24
CA THR A 46 -12.45 -5.79 8.05
C THR A 46 -11.84 -4.59 7.35
N ALA A 47 -12.04 -4.48 6.05
CA ALA A 47 -11.57 -3.34 5.29
C ALA A 47 -12.75 -2.68 4.58
N VAL A 48 -12.80 -1.36 4.65
CA VAL A 48 -13.87 -0.57 4.07
C VAL A 48 -13.26 0.53 3.21
N PHE A 49 -13.78 0.70 2.00
CA PHE A 49 -13.36 1.78 1.13
C PHE A 49 -14.45 2.82 1.00
N THR A 50 -14.09 4.08 1.18
CA THR A 50 -14.99 5.21 0.99
C THR A 50 -14.36 6.26 0.10
N ALA A 51 -15.17 6.86 -0.76
CA ALA A 51 -14.74 7.96 -1.61
C ALA A 51 -15.97 8.80 -1.94
N GLU A 52 -15.74 10.10 -2.17
CA GLU A 52 -16.86 11.00 -2.45
C GLU A 52 -17.57 10.70 -3.76
N ASP A 53 -16.80 10.35 -4.78
CA ASP A 53 -17.32 10.10 -6.11
C ASP A 53 -16.60 8.91 -6.73
N ASN A 54 -17.03 8.56 -7.94
CA ASN A 54 -16.29 7.59 -8.72
C ASN A 54 -14.97 8.23 -9.14
N LEU A 55 -13.91 7.75 -8.54
CA LEU A 55 -12.58 8.25 -8.82
C LEU A 55 -11.86 7.30 -9.76
N SER A 56 -11.18 7.89 -10.74
CA SER A 56 -10.32 7.11 -11.61
C SER A 56 -8.94 7.73 -11.64
N VAL A 57 -7.96 6.90 -11.94
CA VAL A 57 -6.57 7.32 -11.98
C VAL A 57 -5.89 6.65 -13.16
N ASN A 58 -4.94 7.34 -13.75
CA ASN A 58 -4.16 6.78 -14.84
C ASN A 58 -2.92 6.13 -14.25
N ALA A 59 -2.92 4.80 -14.19
CA ALA A 59 -1.89 4.04 -13.52
C ALA A 59 -1.80 2.63 -14.10
N ASP A 60 -0.76 1.90 -13.71
CA ASP A 60 -0.62 0.51 -14.08
C ASP A 60 -1.44 -0.33 -13.10
N PRO A 61 -2.51 -1.00 -13.56
CA PRO A 61 -3.40 -1.70 -12.64
C PRO A 61 -2.73 -2.82 -11.85
N GLU A 62 -1.85 -3.58 -12.48
CA GLU A 62 -1.17 -4.67 -11.77
C GLU A 62 -0.25 -4.14 -10.68
N LYS A 63 0.48 -3.09 -10.98
CA LYS A 63 1.42 -2.51 -10.03
C LYS A 63 0.69 -1.80 -8.92
N LEU A 64 -0.38 -1.09 -9.25
CA LEU A 64 -1.15 -0.40 -8.23
C LEU A 64 -1.87 -1.38 -7.32
N ALA A 65 -2.39 -2.48 -7.86
CA ALA A 65 -2.98 -3.53 -7.04
C ALA A 65 -1.95 -4.11 -6.07
N ARG A 66 -0.72 -4.25 -6.50
CA ARG A 66 0.36 -4.73 -5.63
C ARG A 66 0.63 -3.77 -4.48
N VAL A 67 0.62 -2.47 -4.77
CA VAL A 67 0.78 -1.46 -3.71
C VAL A 67 -0.33 -1.60 -2.68
N PHE A 68 -1.58 -1.66 -3.12
CA PHE A 68 -2.71 -1.76 -2.21
C PHE A 68 -2.69 -3.06 -1.41
N SER A 69 -2.35 -4.17 -2.06
CA SER A 69 -2.23 -5.46 -1.40
C SER A 69 -1.14 -5.42 -0.32
N ASN A 70 0.01 -4.84 -0.65
CA ASN A 70 1.11 -4.73 0.31
C ASN A 70 0.71 -3.88 1.51
N LEU A 71 0.01 -2.78 1.27
CA LEU A 71 -0.43 -1.91 2.37
C LEU A 71 -1.49 -2.59 3.24
N LEU A 72 -2.40 -3.34 2.64
CA LEU A 72 -3.41 -4.06 3.42
C LEU A 72 -2.81 -5.20 4.23
N ARG A 73 -1.86 -5.93 3.68
CA ARG A 73 -1.16 -6.96 4.44
C ARG A 73 -0.40 -6.36 5.60
N ASN A 74 0.23 -5.23 5.35
CA ASN A 74 0.94 -4.52 6.40
C ASN A 74 -0.03 -4.05 7.49
N ALA A 75 -1.17 -3.51 7.08
CA ALA A 75 -2.18 -3.08 8.04
C ALA A 75 -2.68 -4.26 8.87
N ALA A 76 -2.92 -5.41 8.24
CA ALA A 76 -3.35 -6.60 8.98
C ALA A 76 -2.31 -7.03 10.02
N SER A 77 -1.01 -6.90 9.69
CA SER A 77 0.06 -7.27 10.62
C SER A 77 0.11 -6.38 11.85
N TYR A 78 -0.19 -5.10 11.68
CA TYR A 78 -0.04 -4.13 12.76
C TYR A 78 -1.33 -3.75 13.44
N SER A 79 -2.47 -4.20 12.91
CA SER A 79 -3.77 -3.86 13.48
C SER A 79 -4.07 -4.65 14.74
N TYR A 80 -4.75 -4.03 15.67
CA TYR A 80 -5.37 -4.76 16.77
C TYR A 80 -6.42 -5.71 16.20
N PRO A 81 -6.61 -6.88 16.81
CA PRO A 81 -7.64 -7.81 16.34
C PRO A 81 -9.03 -7.16 16.37
N GLN A 82 -9.87 -7.57 15.44
CA GLN A 82 -11.27 -7.15 15.40
C GLN A 82 -11.45 -5.64 15.25
N THR A 83 -10.58 -5.01 14.49
CA THR A 83 -10.71 -3.60 14.17
C THR A 83 -10.90 -3.42 12.67
N GLU A 84 -11.42 -2.26 12.29
CA GLU A 84 -11.67 -1.92 10.90
C GLU A 84 -10.48 -1.18 10.31
N ILE A 85 -10.10 -1.57 9.10
CA ILE A 85 -9.12 -0.84 8.31
C ILE A 85 -9.89 0.01 7.32
N THR A 86 -9.64 1.31 7.34
CA THR A 86 -10.36 2.25 6.49
C THR A 86 -9.46 2.69 5.34
N ILE A 87 -9.98 2.57 4.14
CA ILE A 87 -9.32 3.09 2.95
C ILE A 87 -10.20 4.20 2.43
N SER A 88 -9.63 5.38 2.25
CA SER A 88 -10.39 6.51 1.73
C SER A 88 -9.63 7.16 0.59
N ALA A 89 -10.35 7.79 -0.32
CA ALA A 89 -9.73 8.47 -1.45
C ALA A 89 -10.45 9.77 -1.72
N LYS A 90 -9.72 10.78 -2.12
CA LYS A 90 -10.29 12.06 -2.51
C LYS A 90 -9.47 12.70 -3.61
N ARG A 91 -10.15 13.51 -4.40
CA ARG A 91 -9.49 14.27 -5.46
C ARG A 91 -8.98 15.59 -4.89
N LEU A 92 -7.73 15.87 -5.16
CA LEU A 92 -7.13 17.17 -4.88
C LEU A 92 -7.06 17.93 -6.20
N GLU A 93 -6.54 19.14 -6.17
CA GLU A 93 -6.48 19.97 -7.37
C GLU A 93 -5.77 19.29 -8.54
N HIS A 94 -4.60 18.69 -8.26
CA HIS A 94 -3.82 18.05 -9.32
C HIS A 94 -3.52 16.59 -9.04
N ASP A 95 -4.02 16.07 -7.94
CA ASP A 95 -3.67 14.71 -7.48
C ASP A 95 -4.88 13.98 -6.96
N ILE A 96 -4.70 12.68 -6.76
CA ILE A 96 -5.62 11.88 -5.96
C ILE A 96 -4.85 11.46 -4.71
N GLN A 97 -5.50 11.57 -3.56
CA GLN A 97 -4.92 11.14 -2.30
C GLN A 97 -5.68 9.92 -1.79
N ILE A 98 -4.95 8.85 -1.51
CA ILE A 98 -5.53 7.61 -1.00
C ILE A 98 -4.91 7.34 0.36
N THR A 99 -5.74 7.16 1.37
CA THR A 99 -5.28 6.95 2.75
C THR A 99 -5.68 5.57 3.24
N PHE A 100 -4.71 4.84 3.78
CA PHE A 100 -4.94 3.56 4.44
C PHE A 100 -4.74 3.79 5.94
N GLU A 101 -5.79 3.63 6.72
CA GLU A 101 -5.74 3.87 8.15
C GLU A 101 -6.10 2.59 8.90
N ASN A 102 -5.27 2.24 9.87
CA ASN A 102 -5.60 1.13 10.74
C ASN A 102 -5.32 1.49 12.19
N ARG A 103 -5.95 0.76 13.08
CA ARG A 103 -5.75 0.96 14.51
C ARG A 103 -4.78 -0.09 15.02
N GLY A 104 -3.73 0.38 15.64
CA GLY A 104 -2.70 -0.49 16.16
C GLY A 104 -1.75 0.30 17.04
N LYS A 105 -0.77 -0.37 17.58
CA LYS A 105 0.20 0.25 18.46
C LYS A 105 0.89 1.40 17.75
N THR A 106 0.98 2.55 18.40
CA THR A 106 1.63 3.72 17.81
C THR A 106 3.08 3.41 17.48
N ILE A 107 3.47 3.74 16.25
CA ILE A 107 4.84 3.52 15.77
C ILE A 107 5.67 4.76 16.09
N PRO A 108 6.81 4.60 16.78
CA PRO A 108 7.68 5.74 17.09
C PRO A 108 8.18 6.43 15.83
N GLN A 109 8.36 7.72 15.90
CA GLN A 109 8.79 8.52 14.75
C GLN A 109 10.09 8.01 14.12
N GLU A 110 11.03 7.58 14.93
CA GLU A 110 12.30 7.07 14.41
C GLU A 110 12.12 5.79 13.58
N GLN A 111 11.14 4.96 13.92
CA GLN A 111 10.83 3.80 13.11
C GLN A 111 10.08 4.18 11.84
N LEU A 112 9.20 5.19 11.93
CA LEU A 112 8.51 5.69 10.74
C LEU A 112 9.49 6.26 9.72
N ASN A 113 10.56 6.87 10.17
CA ASN A 113 11.56 7.46 9.28
C ASN A 113 12.22 6.44 8.37
N SER A 114 12.27 5.19 8.80
CA SER A 114 12.90 4.12 8.02
C SER A 114 11.93 3.03 7.58
N ILE A 115 10.64 3.28 7.72
CA ILE A 115 9.64 2.23 7.49
C ILE A 115 9.60 1.73 6.04
N PHE A 116 10.05 2.57 5.10
CA PHE A 116 10.08 2.20 3.68
C PHE A 116 11.42 1.60 3.24
N GLU A 117 12.37 1.50 4.12
CA GLU A 117 13.65 0.91 3.78
C GLU A 117 13.51 -0.60 3.58
N LYS A 118 14.32 -1.15 2.67
CA LYS A 118 14.31 -2.58 2.42
C LYS A 118 14.70 -3.33 3.70
N PHE A 119 14.01 -4.45 3.93
CA PHE A 119 14.24 -5.33 5.07
C PHE A 119 13.97 -4.70 6.42
N ASN A 120 13.37 -3.51 6.45
CA ASN A 120 12.98 -2.90 7.69
C ASN A 120 11.66 -3.52 8.17
N ARG A 121 11.67 -4.07 9.37
CA ARG A 121 10.48 -4.67 9.98
C ARG A 121 10.42 -4.25 11.43
N LEU A 122 9.21 -3.99 11.91
CA LEU A 122 9.02 -3.73 13.32
C LEU A 122 9.14 -5.05 14.09
N ASP A 123 9.60 -4.98 15.33
CA ASP A 123 9.83 -6.17 16.12
C ASP A 123 8.61 -7.07 16.20
N ASP A 124 7.45 -6.48 16.44
CA ASP A 124 6.22 -7.25 16.55
C ASP A 124 5.85 -7.95 15.25
N ALA A 125 6.16 -7.33 14.13
CA ALA A 125 5.84 -7.92 12.83
C ALA A 125 6.72 -9.11 12.49
N ARG A 126 7.91 -9.18 13.05
CA ARG A 126 8.79 -10.31 12.78
C ARG A 126 8.23 -11.63 13.27
N LEU A 127 7.33 -11.55 14.23
CA LEU A 127 6.72 -12.75 14.80
C LEU A 127 5.52 -13.24 13.99
N SER A 128 5.07 -12.48 13.02
CA SER A 128 3.95 -12.86 12.20
C SER A 128 4.45 -13.52 10.92
N ASN A 129 3.57 -14.32 10.33
CA ASN A 129 3.90 -14.97 9.06
C ASN A 129 3.38 -14.17 7.87
N THR A 130 2.98 -12.93 8.10
CA THR A 130 2.30 -12.17 7.06
C THR A 130 3.21 -11.45 6.12
N GLY A 131 4.29 -10.93 6.56
CA GLY A 131 5.16 -10.17 5.69
C GLY A 131 6.19 -11.05 5.03
N GLY A 132 6.68 -10.66 3.88
CA GLY A 132 7.87 -11.26 3.34
C GLY A 132 9.07 -10.78 4.14
N ALA A 133 10.20 -10.59 3.49
CA ALA A 133 11.43 -10.20 4.17
C ALA A 133 11.55 -8.69 4.44
N GLY A 134 10.44 -7.99 4.64
CA GLY A 134 10.47 -6.56 4.88
C GLY A 134 10.57 -5.75 3.60
N LEU A 135 10.14 -6.31 2.48
CA LEU A 135 10.21 -5.64 1.19
C LEU A 135 8.90 -4.99 0.75
N GLY A 136 7.78 -5.33 1.41
CA GLY A 136 6.48 -4.89 0.94
C GLY A 136 6.34 -3.38 0.84
N LEU A 137 6.76 -2.65 1.86
CA LEU A 137 6.64 -1.20 1.85
C LEU A 137 7.64 -0.54 0.92
N SER A 138 8.86 -1.08 0.81
CA SER A 138 9.85 -0.51 -0.11
C SER A 138 9.41 -0.69 -1.55
N ILE A 139 8.79 -1.83 -1.87
CA ILE A 139 8.26 -2.07 -3.21
C ILE A 139 7.11 -1.13 -3.50
N ALA A 140 6.21 -0.95 -2.53
CA ALA A 140 5.10 -0.02 -2.70
C ALA A 140 5.60 1.40 -2.98
N GLU A 141 6.57 1.85 -2.23
CA GLU A 141 7.15 3.18 -2.45
C GLU A 141 7.76 3.30 -3.84
N GLU A 142 8.51 2.29 -4.26
CA GLU A 142 9.13 2.32 -5.57
C GLU A 142 8.09 2.40 -6.69
N ILE A 143 7.04 1.61 -6.59
CA ILE A 143 5.97 1.63 -7.58
C ILE A 143 5.30 3.01 -7.63
N ILE A 144 5.01 3.59 -6.48
CA ILE A 144 4.38 4.91 -6.43
C ILE A 144 5.30 5.96 -7.03
N HIS A 145 6.59 5.89 -6.75
CA HIS A 145 7.56 6.81 -7.36
C HIS A 145 7.61 6.67 -8.88
N LEU A 146 7.50 5.46 -9.39
CA LEU A 146 7.46 5.22 -10.83
C LEU A 146 6.23 5.86 -11.47
N HIS A 147 5.18 6.07 -10.70
CA HIS A 147 3.97 6.73 -11.18
C HIS A 147 4.01 8.25 -10.97
N GLY A 148 5.13 8.77 -10.50
CA GLY A 148 5.25 10.20 -10.24
C GLY A 148 4.58 10.66 -8.96
N GLY A 149 4.23 9.73 -8.09
CA GLY A 149 3.57 10.03 -6.83
C GLY A 149 4.49 9.89 -5.63
N LYS A 150 3.90 9.92 -4.47
CA LYS A 150 4.63 9.72 -3.22
C LYS A 150 3.77 8.97 -2.21
N ILE A 151 4.43 8.36 -1.24
CA ILE A 151 3.76 7.67 -0.15
C ILE A 151 4.43 8.09 1.16
N THR A 152 3.61 8.35 2.16
CA THR A 152 4.11 8.75 3.49
C THR A 152 3.39 7.93 4.56
N ALA A 153 3.99 7.89 5.74
CA ALA A 153 3.43 7.17 6.87
C ALA A 153 3.42 8.07 8.09
N SER A 154 2.39 7.96 8.90
CA SER A 154 2.31 8.66 10.17
C SER A 154 1.63 7.76 11.18
N SER A 155 1.86 8.02 12.46
CA SER A 155 1.26 7.23 13.51
C SER A 155 1.14 8.06 14.77
N GLN A 156 -0.05 8.08 15.36
CA GLN A 156 -0.29 8.73 16.64
C GLN A 156 -1.60 8.21 17.22
N ASN A 157 -1.72 8.23 18.53
CA ASN A 157 -2.95 7.85 19.22
C ASN A 157 -3.46 6.47 18.80
N GLU A 158 -2.54 5.52 18.68
CA GLU A 158 -2.83 4.13 18.30
C GLU A 158 -3.51 4.03 16.95
N THR A 159 -3.12 4.91 16.05
CA THR A 159 -3.56 4.90 14.66
C THR A 159 -2.35 4.96 13.76
N ILE A 160 -2.39 4.23 12.66
CA ILE A 160 -1.31 4.21 11.67
C ILE A 160 -1.90 4.57 10.32
N ASP A 161 -1.35 5.58 9.67
CA ASP A 161 -1.81 6.04 8.36
C ASP A 161 -0.72 5.92 7.32
N PHE A 162 -1.11 5.37 6.17
CA PHE A 162 -0.27 5.45 4.96
C PHE A 162 -1.02 6.28 3.95
N VAL A 163 -0.39 7.31 3.43
CA VAL A 163 -1.01 8.24 2.50
C VAL A 163 -0.29 8.20 1.17
N ILE A 164 -1.02 7.86 0.12
CA ILE A 164 -0.52 7.82 -1.25
C ILE A 164 -1.05 9.04 -2.00
N THR A 165 -0.18 9.72 -2.72
CA THR A 165 -0.58 10.82 -3.58
C THR A 165 -0.15 10.47 -5.00
N LEU A 166 -1.08 10.45 -5.94
CA LEU A 166 -0.82 10.14 -7.34
C LEU A 166 -1.29 11.29 -8.22
N PRO A 167 -0.52 11.65 -9.25
CA PRO A 167 -0.97 12.72 -10.15
C PRO A 167 -2.20 12.28 -10.93
N LEU A 168 -3.12 13.22 -11.15
CA LEU A 168 -4.36 12.96 -11.88
C LEU A 168 -4.12 12.72 -13.36
N SER A 169 -3.19 13.42 -13.93
CA SER A 169 -2.88 13.27 -15.35
C SER A 169 -1.43 12.89 -15.50
N ALA A 170 -1.18 12.01 -16.47
CA ALA A 170 0.19 11.57 -16.73
C ALA A 170 0.93 12.60 -17.56
#